data_d8351aba25fc45ca073fcfc1dca72176
#
_entry.id   d8351aba25fc45ca073fcfc1dca72176
#
_cell.length_a   1.000
_cell.length_b   1.000
_cell.length_c   1.000
_cell.angle_alpha   90.00
_cell.angle_beta   90.00
_cell.angle_gamma   90.00
#
_symmetry.space_group_name_H-M   'P 1'
#
loop_
_entity.id
_entity.type
_entity.pdbx_description
1 polymer ?
#
loop_
_entity_poly.entity_id
_entity_poly.type
_entity_poly.pdbx_seq_one_letter_code
_entity_poly.pdbx_strand_id
1 'polypeptide(L)'
;MKRLCFILFALCMVSCAPYIQVATLNSDTVQLSDKGEFYYENEVARIDYYFNVKENGLFSFSIKNLTAEDIYVDMAKSYFINNGIATDYYGRSTTVTVGKSFSDSYSFGEHVSSTYTTSQSVSETKTAASYVGIPGESARVFTGFMISDTHYTEKGFVEYPYQGYPEVREFNKDESPLVIINRITLIVGGEEIVIENKMYATKYVNALDNVYAGYRPYSENLGNNQFYIIYDY
;
A
#
# COMPACT_ATOMS: atom_id res chain seq x y z
N MET A 1 -16.88 7.01 -50.91
CA MET A 1 -15.83 6.20 -50.32
C MET A 1 -15.11 6.88 -49.14
N LYS A 2 -14.67 8.15 -49.22
CA LYS A 2 -13.95 8.84 -48.13
C LYS A 2 -14.76 8.97 -46.82
N ARG A 3 -16.10 9.12 -46.86
CA ARG A 3 -16.94 9.22 -45.65
C ARG A 3 -17.16 7.88 -44.94
N LEU A 4 -17.09 6.76 -45.66
CA LEU A 4 -17.24 5.43 -45.09
C LEU A 4 -15.98 5.01 -44.29
N CYS A 5 -14.77 5.40 -44.74
CA CYS A 5 -13.55 5.17 -44.02
C CYS A 5 -13.47 5.93 -42.68
N PHE A 6 -14.09 7.12 -42.62
CA PHE A 6 -14.09 7.91 -41.37
C PHE A 6 -15.02 7.29 -40.30
N ILE A 7 -16.12 6.69 -40.71
CA ILE A 7 -17.05 5.99 -39.80
C ILE A 7 -16.41 4.68 -39.30
N LEU A 8 -15.67 3.97 -40.16
CA LEU A 8 -14.99 2.75 -39.78
C LEU A 8 -13.83 3.04 -38.82
N PHE A 9 -13.12 4.16 -38.96
CA PHE A 9 -12.04 4.57 -38.07
C PHE A 9 -12.58 5.06 -36.71
N ALA A 10 -13.73 5.69 -36.65
CA ALA A 10 -14.39 6.09 -35.42
C ALA A 10 -14.90 4.90 -34.58
N LEU A 11 -15.24 3.77 -35.22
CA LEU A 11 -15.63 2.55 -34.52
C LEU A 11 -14.46 1.75 -33.92
N CYS A 12 -13.21 2.01 -34.36
CA CYS A 12 -12.01 1.37 -33.79
C CYS A 12 -11.52 2.04 -32.51
N MET A 13 -12.10 3.17 -32.10
CA MET A 13 -11.77 3.88 -30.85
C MET A 13 -12.62 3.43 -29.66
N VAL A 14 -13.14 2.21 -29.68
CA VAL A 14 -13.65 1.59 -28.46
C VAL A 14 -12.43 1.23 -27.61
N SER A 15 -11.95 2.20 -26.83
CA SER A 15 -10.95 1.98 -25.79
C SER A 15 -11.49 0.87 -24.88
N CYS A 16 -10.88 -0.29 -24.89
CA CYS A 16 -11.10 -1.25 -23.83
C CYS A 16 -10.70 -0.58 -22.53
N ALA A 17 -11.67 -0.31 -21.66
CA ALA A 17 -11.35 0.15 -20.32
C ALA A 17 -10.56 -0.97 -19.62
N PRO A 18 -9.48 -0.65 -18.89
CA PRO A 18 -8.76 -1.64 -18.14
C PRO A 18 -9.64 -2.25 -17.03
N TYR A 19 -9.25 -3.40 -16.57
CA TYR A 19 -9.86 -4.03 -15.41
C TYR A 19 -9.09 -3.67 -14.15
N ILE A 20 -9.81 -3.68 -13.04
CA ILE A 20 -9.25 -3.47 -11.71
C ILE A 20 -9.60 -4.66 -10.82
N GLN A 21 -8.64 -5.14 -10.09
CA GLN A 21 -8.88 -6.03 -8.96
C GLN A 21 -8.60 -5.29 -7.67
N VAL A 22 -9.58 -5.25 -6.78
CA VAL A 22 -9.43 -4.65 -5.44
C VAL A 22 -9.40 -5.75 -4.40
N ALA A 23 -8.35 -5.76 -3.59
CA ALA A 23 -8.22 -6.63 -2.43
C ALA A 23 -8.57 -5.87 -1.16
N THR A 24 -9.34 -6.49 -0.28
CA THR A 24 -9.63 -5.98 1.07
C THR A 24 -8.91 -6.84 2.09
N LEU A 25 -8.12 -6.20 2.94
CA LEU A 25 -7.36 -6.85 3.99
C LEU A 25 -8.08 -6.75 5.34
N ASN A 26 -7.87 -7.74 6.17
CA ASN A 26 -8.26 -7.77 7.58
C ASN A 26 -7.08 -8.27 8.42
N SER A 27 -7.19 -8.11 9.75
CA SER A 27 -6.16 -8.51 10.71
C SER A 27 -6.78 -8.78 12.07
N ASP A 28 -6.11 -9.60 12.88
CA ASP A 28 -6.47 -9.78 14.29
C ASP A 28 -5.78 -8.76 15.20
N THR A 29 -4.71 -8.13 14.73
CA THR A 29 -3.87 -7.20 15.52
C THR A 29 -3.98 -5.75 15.05
N VAL A 30 -4.25 -5.53 13.76
CA VAL A 30 -4.41 -4.20 13.16
C VAL A 30 -5.89 -3.85 13.16
N GLN A 31 -6.22 -2.67 13.65
CA GLN A 31 -7.60 -2.18 13.80
C GLN A 31 -7.99 -1.32 12.60
N LEU A 32 -9.25 -1.39 12.21
CA LEU A 32 -9.86 -0.46 11.25
C LEU A 32 -10.79 0.48 12.04
N SER A 33 -10.48 1.77 12.04
CA SER A 33 -11.31 2.78 12.71
C SER A 33 -12.55 3.13 11.88
N ASP A 34 -13.54 3.76 12.51
CA ASP A 34 -14.74 4.29 11.82
C ASP A 34 -14.38 5.38 10.77
N LYS A 35 -13.20 5.97 10.89
CA LYS A 35 -12.65 6.94 9.93
C LYS A 35 -11.88 6.30 8.78
N GLY A 36 -11.81 4.96 8.73
CA GLY A 36 -11.07 4.22 7.71
C GLY A 36 -9.57 4.12 7.95
N GLU A 37 -9.07 4.53 9.12
CA GLU A 37 -7.66 4.33 9.47
C GLU A 37 -7.42 2.84 9.77
N PHE A 38 -6.35 2.28 9.19
CA PHE A 38 -5.94 0.90 9.43
C PHE A 38 -4.62 0.92 10.18
N TYR A 39 -4.64 0.61 11.49
CA TYR A 39 -3.52 0.87 12.38
C TYR A 39 -3.34 -0.18 13.48
N TYR A 40 -2.12 -0.25 13.98
CA TYR A 40 -1.74 -0.92 15.22
C TYR A 40 -1.19 0.12 16.20
N GLU A 41 -1.52 -0.01 17.48
CA GLU A 41 -1.02 0.89 18.52
C GLU A 41 -0.73 0.12 19.80
N ASN A 42 0.40 0.46 20.45
CA ASN A 42 0.76 0.04 21.79
C ASN A 42 1.27 1.27 22.59
N GLU A 43 1.84 1.03 23.77
CA GLU A 43 2.35 2.11 24.66
C GLU A 43 3.54 2.88 24.06
N VAL A 44 4.25 2.32 23.09
CA VAL A 44 5.50 2.87 22.53
C VAL A 44 5.30 3.51 21.17
N ALA A 45 4.52 2.85 20.31
CA ALA A 45 4.40 3.26 18.92
C ALA A 45 3.00 2.99 18.36
N ARG A 46 2.61 3.85 17.41
CA ARG A 46 1.48 3.61 16.52
C ARG A 46 2.01 3.38 15.10
N ILE A 47 1.52 2.34 14.44
CA ILE A 47 1.83 2.02 13.05
C ILE A 47 0.56 2.18 12.23
N ASP A 48 0.53 3.18 11.34
CA ASP A 48 -0.58 3.38 10.41
C ASP A 48 -0.22 2.78 9.05
N TYR A 49 -1.14 2.02 8.46
CA TYR A 49 -0.98 1.34 7.18
C TYR A 49 -1.78 2.04 6.09
N TYR A 50 -1.18 2.16 4.92
CA TYR A 50 -1.76 2.80 3.74
C TYR A 50 -1.63 1.84 2.55
N PHE A 51 -2.65 1.04 2.31
CA PHE A 51 -2.73 0.14 1.16
C PHE A 51 -3.36 0.82 -0.06
N ASN A 52 -4.07 1.93 0.16
CA ASN A 52 -4.74 2.71 -0.86
C ASN A 52 -3.83 3.73 -1.59
N VAL A 53 -2.53 3.47 -1.63
CA VAL A 53 -1.59 4.32 -2.37
C VAL A 53 -1.90 4.32 -3.87
N LYS A 54 -1.56 5.41 -4.57
CA LYS A 54 -1.84 5.58 -6.00
C LYS A 54 -1.09 4.60 -6.91
N GLU A 55 -0.14 3.87 -6.37
CA GLU A 55 0.70 2.95 -7.12
C GLU A 55 0.17 1.52 -7.00
N ASN A 56 0.04 0.88 -8.14
CA ASN A 56 -0.48 -0.46 -8.34
C ASN A 56 0.24 -1.51 -7.48
N GLY A 57 -0.49 -2.18 -6.59
CA GLY A 57 0.05 -3.26 -5.76
C GLY A 57 1.09 -2.87 -4.71
N LEU A 58 1.31 -1.58 -4.48
CA LEU A 58 2.22 -1.08 -3.43
C LEU A 58 1.48 -0.74 -2.14
N PHE A 59 2.22 -0.68 -1.05
CA PHE A 59 1.76 -0.10 0.21
C PHE A 59 2.84 0.74 0.88
N SER A 60 2.40 1.53 1.85
CA SER A 60 3.23 2.34 2.72
C SER A 60 2.75 2.18 4.16
N PHE A 61 3.61 2.51 5.10
CA PHE A 61 3.21 2.63 6.50
C PHE A 61 3.97 3.76 7.19
N SER A 62 3.42 4.29 8.26
CA SER A 62 4.13 5.23 9.13
C SER A 62 4.27 4.63 10.52
N ILE A 63 5.37 4.95 11.17
CA ILE A 63 5.59 4.65 12.58
C ILE A 63 5.63 5.97 13.32
N LYS A 64 4.68 6.19 14.23
CA LYS A 64 4.66 7.31 15.15
C LYS A 64 5.21 6.86 16.48
N ASN A 65 6.24 7.54 16.96
CA ASN A 65 6.77 7.38 18.29
C ASN A 65 5.83 8.08 19.30
N LEU A 66 5.31 7.33 20.26
CA LEU A 66 4.40 7.83 21.30
C LEU A 66 5.14 8.21 22.59
N THR A 67 6.46 7.99 22.64
CA THR A 67 7.31 8.29 23.78
C THR A 67 7.96 9.67 23.62
N ALA A 68 8.46 10.24 24.70
CA ALA A 68 9.22 11.49 24.68
C ALA A 68 10.68 11.31 24.21
N GLU A 69 11.20 10.09 24.25
CA GLU A 69 12.57 9.75 23.86
C GLU A 69 12.65 9.21 22.44
N ASP A 70 13.83 9.27 21.83
CA ASP A 70 14.04 8.71 20.50
C ASP A 70 13.95 7.18 20.53
N ILE A 71 13.24 6.63 19.54
CA ILE A 71 13.24 5.18 19.27
C ILE A 71 13.93 4.93 17.92
N TYR A 72 14.40 3.70 17.72
CA TYR A 72 15.09 3.31 16.51
C TYR A 72 14.42 2.07 15.89
N VAL A 73 14.23 2.08 14.58
CA VAL A 73 13.84 0.89 13.83
C VAL A 73 15.11 0.15 13.42
N ASP A 74 15.25 -1.11 13.84
CA ASP A 74 16.31 -2.00 13.34
C ASP A 74 15.88 -2.58 11.99
N MET A 75 16.37 -1.97 10.92
CA MET A 75 15.99 -2.34 9.54
C MET A 75 16.52 -3.73 9.16
N ALA A 76 17.61 -4.19 9.76
CA ALA A 76 18.18 -5.51 9.49
C ALA A 76 17.41 -6.64 10.17
N LYS A 77 16.66 -6.32 11.24
CA LYS A 77 15.76 -7.25 11.94
C LYS A 77 14.28 -7.03 11.65
N SER A 78 13.97 -6.14 10.72
CA SER A 78 12.61 -5.82 10.31
C SER A 78 12.33 -6.37 8.92
N TYR A 79 11.17 -7.02 8.74
CA TYR A 79 10.85 -7.78 7.54
C TYR A 79 9.43 -7.51 7.08
N PHE A 80 9.27 -7.41 5.75
CA PHE A 80 8.01 -7.61 5.08
C PHE A 80 7.94 -9.07 4.62
N ILE A 81 6.94 -9.81 5.07
CA ILE A 81 6.76 -11.21 4.74
C ILE A 81 5.47 -11.34 3.92
N ASN A 82 5.60 -11.84 2.71
CA ASN A 82 4.48 -12.03 1.79
C ASN A 82 4.36 -13.52 1.45
N ASN A 83 3.23 -14.12 1.81
CA ASN A 83 2.98 -15.57 1.63
C ASN A 83 4.16 -16.45 2.06
N GLY A 84 4.78 -16.11 3.21
CA GLY A 84 5.90 -16.85 3.77
C GLY A 84 7.28 -16.49 3.21
N ILE A 85 7.35 -15.59 2.22
CA ILE A 85 8.63 -15.10 1.67
C ILE A 85 9.01 -13.80 2.38
N ALA A 86 10.09 -13.83 3.15
CA ALA A 86 10.60 -12.67 3.86
C ALA A 86 11.50 -11.80 2.97
N THR A 87 11.28 -10.50 3.04
CA THR A 87 12.13 -9.48 2.44
C THR A 87 12.51 -8.49 3.53
N ASP A 88 13.80 -8.25 3.74
CA ASP A 88 14.25 -7.27 4.71
C ASP A 88 13.97 -5.83 4.24
N TYR A 89 13.87 -4.93 5.20
CA TYR A 89 13.72 -3.51 4.91
C TYR A 89 15.06 -2.82 4.64
N TYR A 90 16.18 -3.46 5.00
CA TYR A 90 17.52 -2.89 4.92
C TYR A 90 17.98 -2.62 3.48
N GLY A 91 17.68 -3.52 2.54
CA GLY A 91 18.10 -3.41 1.14
C GLY A 91 17.20 -2.53 0.26
N ARG A 92 16.03 -2.11 0.74
CA ARG A 92 15.01 -1.41 -0.05
C ARG A 92 14.60 -0.04 0.49
N SER A 93 15.15 0.42 1.61
CA SER A 93 14.75 1.69 2.18
C SER A 93 15.26 2.86 1.35
N THR A 94 14.42 3.37 0.46
CA THR A 94 14.58 4.73 -0.05
C THR A 94 14.17 5.66 1.08
N THR A 95 15.15 6.09 1.88
CA THR A 95 14.89 7.04 2.95
C THR A 95 14.68 8.41 2.33
N VAL A 96 13.43 8.84 2.18
CA VAL A 96 13.13 10.24 1.91
C VAL A 96 13.33 10.98 3.22
N THR A 97 14.52 11.52 3.43
CA THR A 97 14.77 12.46 4.53
C THR A 97 14.19 13.80 4.10
N VAL A 98 12.99 14.14 4.55
CA VAL A 98 12.49 15.52 4.45
C VAL A 98 13.25 16.33 5.50
N GLY A 99 14.43 16.81 5.12
CA GLY A 99 15.16 17.81 5.88
C GLY A 99 14.62 19.18 5.54
N LYS A 100 13.75 19.71 6.38
CA LYS A 100 13.69 21.08 6.89
C LYS A 100 12.31 21.34 7.48
N SER A 101 12.32 21.91 8.67
CA SER A 101 11.18 22.45 9.38
C SER A 101 10.11 23.03 8.45
N PHE A 102 9.05 22.29 8.23
CA PHE A 102 7.78 22.81 7.82
C PHE A 102 6.87 22.68 9.03
N SER A 103 6.58 23.83 9.63
CA SER A 103 5.42 24.02 10.49
C SER A 103 4.20 24.07 9.58
N ASP A 104 3.84 22.97 8.98
CA ASP A 104 2.55 22.79 8.33
C ASP A 104 1.94 21.54 8.93
N SER A 105 0.83 21.78 9.59
CA SER A 105 -0.06 20.78 10.15
C SER A 105 -0.43 19.79 9.05
N TYR A 106 0.18 18.60 9.05
CA TYR A 106 -0.29 17.49 8.26
C TYR A 106 -1.59 16.99 8.91
N SER A 107 -2.71 17.46 8.39
CA SER A 107 -3.96 16.73 8.60
C SER A 107 -3.87 15.46 7.74
N PHE A 108 -3.55 14.34 8.37
CA PHE A 108 -3.67 13.03 7.79
C PHE A 108 -5.16 12.74 7.56
N GLY A 109 -5.65 13.04 6.38
CA GLY A 109 -7.06 12.87 6.04
C GLY A 109 -7.39 13.17 4.60
N GLU A 110 -6.64 14.03 3.92
CA GLU A 110 -6.86 14.36 2.53
C GLU A 110 -5.53 14.74 1.87
N HIS A 111 -5.10 13.94 0.86
CA HIS A 111 -4.01 14.19 -0.08
C HIS A 111 -2.56 14.00 0.39
N VAL A 112 -2.05 12.78 0.24
CA VAL A 112 -0.62 12.57 0.04
C VAL A 112 -0.32 12.89 -1.42
N SER A 113 0.12 14.11 -1.70
CA SER A 113 0.64 14.51 -3.02
C SER A 113 2.14 14.22 -3.07
N SER A 114 2.51 13.11 -3.69
CA SER A 114 3.89 12.81 -4.02
C SER A 114 4.26 13.49 -5.34
N THR A 115 4.99 14.60 -5.28
CA THR A 115 5.55 15.24 -6.47
C THR A 115 6.91 14.62 -6.78
N TYR A 116 6.98 13.78 -7.81
CA TYR A 116 8.26 13.33 -8.35
C TYR A 116 8.91 14.45 -9.14
N THR A 117 9.94 15.06 -8.58
CA THR A 117 10.85 15.92 -9.35
C THR A 117 12.03 15.06 -9.78
N THR A 118 12.10 14.77 -11.08
CA THR A 118 13.27 14.13 -11.70
C THR A 118 14.42 15.11 -11.70
N SER A 119 15.39 14.93 -10.81
CA SER A 119 16.66 15.63 -10.84
C SER A 119 17.79 14.63 -11.06
N GLN A 120 18.62 14.96 -12.01
CA GLN A 120 19.75 14.19 -12.53
C GLN A 120 20.57 13.44 -11.47
N SER A 121 20.95 12.21 -11.86
CA SER A 121 21.82 11.27 -11.19
C SER A 121 23.10 11.89 -10.62
N VAL A 122 23.18 11.95 -9.31
CA VAL A 122 24.45 11.75 -8.62
C VAL A 122 24.37 10.34 -8.04
N SER A 123 25.23 9.45 -8.50
CA SER A 123 25.38 8.11 -7.99
C SER A 123 26.04 8.17 -6.61
N GLU A 124 25.27 8.49 -5.59
CA GLU A 124 25.63 8.22 -4.22
C GLU A 124 25.17 6.79 -3.88
N THR A 125 26.13 5.91 -3.74
CA THR A 125 25.92 4.61 -3.09
C THR A 125 25.61 4.89 -1.62
N LYS A 126 24.35 5.18 -1.29
CA LYS A 126 23.93 5.28 0.11
C LYS A 126 23.83 3.86 0.65
N THR A 127 24.80 3.47 1.43
CA THR A 127 24.67 2.30 2.31
C THR A 127 23.48 2.57 3.21
N ALA A 128 22.44 1.76 3.10
CA ALA A 128 21.26 1.90 3.95
C ALA A 128 21.70 1.81 5.42
N ALA A 129 21.24 2.76 6.25
CA ALA A 129 21.51 2.69 7.67
C ALA A 129 20.77 1.50 8.27
N SER A 130 21.47 0.66 9.05
CA SER A 130 20.85 -0.48 9.74
C SER A 130 19.82 -0.03 10.78
N TYR A 131 19.99 1.18 11.32
CA TYR A 131 19.07 1.79 12.28
C TYR A 131 18.50 3.10 11.75
N VAL A 132 17.21 3.26 11.93
CA VAL A 132 16.47 4.45 11.50
C VAL A 132 15.81 5.08 12.72
N GLY A 133 16.30 6.25 13.15
CA GLY A 133 15.77 6.99 14.30
C GLY A 133 14.42 7.63 14.02
N ILE A 134 13.55 7.61 15.02
CA ILE A 134 12.28 8.33 15.07
C ILE A 134 12.30 9.15 16.38
N PRO A 135 12.46 10.48 16.29
CA PRO A 135 12.47 11.33 17.48
C PRO A 135 11.21 11.22 18.31
N GLY A 136 11.31 11.56 19.59
CA GLY A 136 10.16 11.57 20.49
C GLY A 136 8.97 12.34 19.89
N GLU A 137 7.77 11.84 20.09
CA GLU A 137 6.50 12.45 19.64
C GLU A 137 6.42 12.74 18.12
N SER A 138 7.31 12.16 17.32
CA SER A 138 7.35 12.33 15.87
C SER A 138 6.93 11.08 15.10
N ALA A 139 6.81 11.20 13.78
CA ALA A 139 6.48 10.06 12.91
C ALA A 139 7.44 9.96 11.73
N ARG A 140 7.62 8.74 11.24
CA ARG A 140 8.39 8.45 10.03
C ARG A 140 7.61 7.56 9.09
N VAL A 141 7.66 7.89 7.78
CA VAL A 141 6.97 7.15 6.73
C VAL A 141 7.94 6.23 6.00
N PHE A 142 7.50 5.02 5.71
CA PHE A 142 8.18 3.99 4.94
C PHE A 142 7.33 3.67 3.71
N THR A 143 7.93 3.73 2.52
CA THR A 143 7.20 3.65 1.24
C THR A 143 7.82 2.66 0.27
N GLY A 144 7.05 2.26 -0.76
CA GLY A 144 7.58 1.51 -1.90
C GLY A 144 7.66 -0.01 -1.70
N PHE A 145 6.81 -0.58 -0.86
CA PHE A 145 6.78 -2.02 -0.62
C PHE A 145 5.74 -2.68 -1.53
N MET A 146 6.21 -3.62 -2.37
CA MET A 146 5.36 -4.35 -3.32
C MET A 146 4.66 -5.52 -2.62
N ILE A 147 3.32 -5.52 -2.69
CA ILE A 147 2.49 -6.65 -2.26
C ILE A 147 2.40 -7.64 -3.42
N SER A 148 1.99 -7.15 -4.59
CA SER A 148 1.85 -7.94 -5.81
C SER A 148 1.93 -7.03 -7.02
N ASP A 149 2.54 -7.52 -8.08
CA ASP A 149 2.57 -6.92 -9.42
C ASP A 149 1.55 -7.56 -10.37
N THR A 150 0.91 -8.63 -9.92
CA THR A 150 -0.07 -9.40 -10.69
C THR A 150 -1.38 -9.55 -9.92
N HIS A 151 -2.49 -9.59 -10.65
CA HIS A 151 -3.80 -9.84 -10.06
C HIS A 151 -3.94 -11.32 -9.66
N TYR A 152 -4.76 -11.55 -8.65
CA TYR A 152 -5.09 -12.90 -8.18
C TYR A 152 -6.02 -13.61 -9.17
N THR A 153 -5.69 -14.84 -9.49
CA THR A 153 -6.49 -15.73 -10.37
C THR A 153 -6.79 -17.05 -9.68
N GLU A 154 -8.00 -17.53 -9.81
CA GLU A 154 -8.44 -18.83 -9.31
C GLU A 154 -9.48 -19.45 -10.23
N LYS A 155 -9.49 -20.78 -10.33
CA LYS A 155 -10.51 -21.49 -11.10
C LYS A 155 -11.91 -21.18 -10.60
N GLY A 156 -12.75 -20.65 -11.50
CA GLY A 156 -14.13 -20.26 -11.19
C GLY A 156 -14.30 -18.85 -10.65
N PHE A 157 -13.22 -18.08 -10.53
CA PHE A 157 -13.27 -16.64 -10.28
C PHE A 157 -13.14 -15.92 -11.64
N VAL A 158 -14.16 -15.15 -12.02
CA VAL A 158 -14.19 -14.51 -13.34
C VAL A 158 -13.20 -13.36 -13.38
N GLU A 159 -12.15 -13.53 -14.18
CA GLU A 159 -11.07 -12.56 -14.32
C GLU A 159 -11.53 -11.29 -15.03
N TYR A 160 -12.34 -11.43 -16.07
CA TYR A 160 -12.85 -10.33 -16.91
C TYR A 160 -14.38 -10.28 -16.82
N PRO A 161 -14.95 -9.72 -15.75
CA PRO A 161 -16.39 -9.70 -15.58
C PRO A 161 -17.07 -8.79 -16.61
N TYR A 162 -18.31 -9.13 -16.96
CA TYR A 162 -19.10 -8.33 -17.88
C TYR A 162 -19.41 -6.95 -17.30
N GLN A 163 -19.51 -5.94 -18.17
CA GLN A 163 -19.77 -4.54 -17.80
C GLN A 163 -20.94 -4.39 -16.82
N GLY A 164 -20.67 -3.71 -15.71
CA GLY A 164 -21.68 -3.42 -14.67
C GLY A 164 -21.91 -4.54 -13.65
N TYR A 165 -21.22 -5.68 -13.77
CA TYR A 165 -21.36 -6.82 -12.86
C TYR A 165 -20.00 -7.21 -12.28
N PRO A 166 -19.57 -6.57 -11.16
CA PRO A 166 -18.32 -6.97 -10.50
C PRO A 166 -18.38 -8.44 -10.07
N GLU A 167 -17.30 -9.16 -10.25
CA GLU A 167 -17.12 -10.47 -9.67
C GLU A 167 -16.48 -10.36 -8.30
N VAL A 168 -17.06 -11.01 -7.32
CA VAL A 168 -16.64 -10.93 -5.92
C VAL A 168 -16.28 -12.32 -5.40
N ARG A 169 -15.12 -12.44 -4.77
CA ARG A 169 -14.69 -13.64 -4.05
C ARG A 169 -14.34 -13.25 -2.61
N GLU A 170 -14.95 -13.94 -1.67
CA GLU A 170 -14.70 -13.77 -0.23
C GLU A 170 -13.96 -14.99 0.32
N PHE A 171 -13.12 -14.75 1.31
CA PHE A 171 -12.29 -15.74 1.96
C PHE A 171 -12.39 -15.61 3.47
N ASN A 172 -12.34 -16.73 4.15
CA ASN A 172 -12.03 -16.73 5.58
C ASN A 172 -10.49 -16.64 5.77
N LYS A 173 -10.07 -16.42 7.00
CA LYS A 173 -8.66 -16.24 7.35
C LYS A 173 -7.76 -17.40 6.94
N ASP A 174 -8.26 -18.63 7.09
CA ASP A 174 -7.46 -19.84 6.87
C ASP A 174 -7.34 -20.20 5.38
N GLU A 175 -8.26 -19.69 4.56
CA GLU A 175 -8.32 -19.90 3.11
C GLU A 175 -7.81 -18.69 2.32
N SER A 176 -7.33 -17.66 3.00
CA SER A 176 -6.85 -16.45 2.35
C SER A 176 -5.69 -16.74 1.39
N PRO A 177 -5.81 -16.33 0.11
CA PRO A 177 -4.73 -16.52 -0.86
C PRO A 177 -3.56 -15.56 -0.66
N LEU A 178 -3.75 -14.52 0.17
CA LEU A 178 -2.72 -13.53 0.48
C LEU A 178 -2.62 -13.33 1.98
N VAL A 179 -1.44 -13.62 2.50
CA VAL A 179 -1.07 -13.36 3.90
C VAL A 179 0.19 -12.52 3.90
N ILE A 180 0.12 -11.35 4.49
CA ILE A 180 1.26 -10.45 4.68
C ILE A 180 1.52 -10.22 6.17
N ILE A 181 2.80 -10.11 6.51
CA ILE A 181 3.23 -9.79 7.86
C ILE A 181 4.21 -8.63 7.78
N ASN A 182 3.90 -7.57 8.49
CA ASN A 182 4.83 -6.48 8.76
C ASN A 182 5.46 -6.73 10.12
N ARG A 183 6.72 -7.17 10.14
CA ARG A 183 7.51 -7.39 11.35
C ARG A 183 8.50 -6.26 11.52
N ILE A 184 8.32 -5.47 12.56
CA ILE A 184 9.15 -4.32 12.90
C ILE A 184 9.85 -4.59 14.23
N THR A 185 11.15 -4.40 14.25
CA THR A 185 11.96 -4.43 15.47
C THR A 185 12.30 -3.00 15.85
N LEU A 186 11.82 -2.56 17.01
CA LEU A 186 12.11 -1.26 17.59
C LEU A 186 13.16 -1.42 18.71
N ILE A 187 14.04 -0.43 18.82
CA ILE A 187 14.96 -0.28 19.96
C ILE A 187 14.45 0.92 20.78
N VAL A 188 14.12 0.67 22.03
CA VAL A 188 13.54 1.64 22.95
C VAL A 188 14.31 1.58 24.27
N GLY A 189 14.99 2.64 24.66
CA GLY A 189 15.81 2.63 25.87
C GLY A 189 16.92 1.57 25.88
N GLY A 190 17.33 1.06 24.70
CA GLY A 190 18.30 -0.01 24.54
C GLY A 190 17.71 -1.43 24.52
N GLU A 191 16.41 -1.58 24.72
CA GLU A 191 15.71 -2.86 24.65
C GLU A 191 15.05 -3.08 23.29
N GLU A 192 15.00 -4.35 22.84
CA GLU A 192 14.33 -4.72 21.59
C GLU A 192 12.85 -5.02 21.84
N ILE A 193 11.97 -4.38 21.06
CA ILE A 193 10.53 -4.65 21.01
C ILE A 193 10.19 -5.10 19.59
N VAL A 194 9.66 -6.31 19.46
CA VAL A 194 9.21 -6.84 18.17
C VAL A 194 7.70 -6.66 18.04
N ILE A 195 7.28 -5.96 16.99
CA ILE A 195 5.88 -5.80 16.60
C ILE A 195 5.66 -6.62 15.33
N GLU A 196 4.69 -7.53 15.37
CA GLU A 196 4.35 -8.37 14.23
C GLU A 196 2.86 -8.23 13.91
N ASN A 197 2.57 -7.56 12.79
CA ASN A 197 1.22 -7.34 12.33
C ASN A 197 0.93 -8.23 11.12
N LYS A 198 0.09 -9.25 11.36
CA LYS A 198 -0.37 -10.19 10.33
C LYS A 198 -1.69 -9.70 9.74
N MET A 199 -1.71 -9.56 8.42
CA MET A 199 -2.87 -9.17 7.63
C MET A 199 -3.16 -10.23 6.57
N TYR A 200 -4.42 -10.39 6.19
CA TYR A 200 -4.84 -11.38 5.21
C TYR A 200 -5.99 -10.84 4.36
N ALA A 201 -6.03 -11.24 3.10
CA ALA A 201 -7.11 -10.84 2.20
C ALA A 201 -8.39 -11.58 2.57
N THR A 202 -9.48 -10.81 2.74
CA THR A 202 -10.82 -11.36 2.98
C THR A 202 -11.72 -11.28 1.78
N LYS A 203 -11.37 -10.42 0.81
CA LYS A 203 -12.18 -10.23 -0.38
C LYS A 203 -11.34 -9.74 -1.55
N TYR A 204 -11.63 -10.28 -2.73
CA TYR A 204 -11.23 -9.73 -4.02
C TYR A 204 -12.45 -9.34 -4.82
N VAL A 205 -12.36 -8.22 -5.52
CA VAL A 205 -13.38 -7.72 -6.44
C VAL A 205 -12.72 -7.47 -7.79
N ASN A 206 -13.16 -8.18 -8.83
CA ASN A 206 -12.79 -7.87 -10.21
C ASN A 206 -13.89 -7.02 -10.83
N ALA A 207 -13.53 -5.94 -11.48
CA ALA A 207 -14.47 -5.05 -12.15
C ALA A 207 -13.79 -4.32 -13.31
N LEU A 208 -14.60 -3.76 -14.22
CA LEU A 208 -14.09 -2.70 -15.08
C LEU A 208 -13.73 -1.50 -14.22
N ASP A 209 -12.62 -0.87 -14.56
CA ASP A 209 -12.09 0.29 -13.89
C ASP A 209 -13.15 1.39 -13.69
N ASN A 210 -13.81 1.81 -14.77
CA ASN A 210 -14.82 2.85 -14.74
C ASN A 210 -16.07 2.50 -13.90
N VAL A 211 -16.35 1.21 -13.69
CA VAL A 211 -17.47 0.74 -12.87
C VAL A 211 -17.12 0.86 -11.38
N TYR A 212 -15.90 0.51 -11.01
CA TYR A 212 -15.48 0.53 -9.61
C TYR A 212 -15.14 1.95 -9.12
N ALA A 213 -14.41 2.69 -9.92
CA ALA A 213 -13.88 4.00 -9.53
C ALA A 213 -14.89 5.14 -9.62
N GLY A 214 -16.00 4.99 -10.41
CA GLY A 214 -17.03 6.01 -10.53
C GLY A 214 -16.50 7.39 -10.94
N TYR A 215 -15.48 7.44 -11.81
CA TYR A 215 -14.78 8.66 -12.27
C TYR A 215 -13.90 9.36 -11.24
N ARG A 216 -13.62 8.75 -10.10
CA ARG A 216 -12.68 9.29 -9.09
C ARG A 216 -11.37 8.51 -9.10
N PRO A 217 -10.24 9.13 -8.72
CA PRO A 217 -9.00 8.40 -8.47
C PRO A 217 -9.23 7.25 -7.47
N TYR A 218 -8.66 6.10 -7.73
CA TYR A 218 -8.86 4.89 -6.88
C TYR A 218 -8.56 5.15 -5.41
N SER A 219 -7.49 5.90 -5.14
CA SER A 219 -7.08 6.26 -3.79
C SER A 219 -8.11 7.05 -2.99
N GLU A 220 -9.11 7.68 -3.65
CA GLU A 220 -10.18 8.42 -2.97
C GLU A 220 -11.37 7.54 -2.60
N ASN A 221 -11.49 6.36 -3.22
CA ASN A 221 -12.60 5.43 -3.00
C ASN A 221 -12.21 4.20 -2.18
N LEU A 222 -10.90 3.96 -1.99
CA LEU A 222 -10.40 2.81 -1.25
C LEU A 222 -10.13 3.16 0.21
N GLY A 223 -10.51 2.25 1.11
CA GLY A 223 -10.08 2.30 2.50
C GLY A 223 -8.59 2.02 2.66
N ASN A 224 -7.99 2.44 3.76
CA ASN A 224 -6.57 2.22 4.02
C ASN A 224 -6.18 0.73 4.11
N ASN A 225 -7.17 -0.16 4.27
CA ASN A 225 -6.99 -1.61 4.26
C ASN A 225 -7.26 -2.24 2.88
N GLN A 226 -7.30 -1.45 1.81
CA GLN A 226 -7.56 -1.93 0.46
C GLN A 226 -6.44 -1.52 -0.48
N PHE A 227 -6.00 -2.44 -1.33
CA PHE A 227 -5.12 -2.15 -2.45
C PHE A 227 -5.75 -2.61 -3.76
N TYR A 228 -5.20 -2.15 -4.87
CA TYR A 228 -5.71 -2.50 -6.18
C TYR A 228 -4.60 -2.90 -7.14
N ILE A 229 -4.98 -3.65 -8.16
CA ILE A 229 -4.14 -4.01 -9.29
C ILE A 229 -4.93 -3.73 -10.57
N ILE A 230 -4.37 -2.94 -11.47
CA ILE A 230 -4.92 -2.70 -12.80
C ILE A 230 -4.31 -3.72 -13.74
N TYR A 231 -5.12 -4.31 -14.58
CA TYR A 231 -4.70 -5.29 -15.57
C TYR A 231 -5.54 -5.18 -16.85
N ASP A 232 -4.96 -5.59 -17.95
CA ASP A 232 -5.58 -5.54 -19.28
C ASP A 232 -6.08 -6.94 -19.68
N TYR A 233 -7.02 -6.95 -20.66
CA TYR A 233 -7.57 -8.17 -21.25
C TYR A 233 -6.54 -8.81 -22.16
#